data_e1ca7185ebbd55267801fff9fd52e121
#
_entry.id   e1ca7185ebbd55267801fff9fd52e121
#
_cell.length_a   1.000
_cell.length_b   1.000
_cell.length_c   1.000
_cell.angle_alpha   90.00
_cell.angle_beta   90.00
_cell.angle_gamma   90.00
#
_symmetry.space_group_name_H-M   'P 1'
#
loop_
_entity.id
_entity.type
_entity.pdbx_description
1 polymer ?
#
loop_
_entity_poly.entity_id
_entity_poly.type
_entity_poly.pdbx_seq_one_letter_code
_entity_poly.pdbx_strand_id
1 'polypeptide(L)'
;MSLRGLVDDLDRHPPFVRVDELASDATAQDVDVHADVGMHAITASRIKRSTTNPILVLTATGSGAEDMAAAIGDFAPDVNVATFPSWETLPHERLSPSFDTVGRRTHLLRRIAHADPHDPLLLPVDVVVASVRAVVQPISSSVVETAPVRVRAGDRVDLTACVE
;
A
#
# COMPACT_ATOMS: atom_id res chain seq x y z
N MET A 1 -20.25 -3.85 0.35
CA MET A 1 -20.69 -5.06 1.12
C MET A 1 -19.40 -5.66 1.67
N SER A 2 -19.26 -5.84 2.98
CA SER A 2 -17.99 -6.37 3.55
C SER A 2 -18.04 -7.88 3.63
N LEU A 3 -16.92 -8.54 3.30
CA LEU A 3 -16.74 -10.00 3.40
C LEU A 3 -16.01 -10.42 4.68
N ARG A 4 -15.94 -9.51 5.68
CA ARG A 4 -15.26 -9.75 6.95
C ARG A 4 -15.69 -11.05 7.64
N GLY A 5 -16.99 -11.37 7.63
CA GLY A 5 -17.52 -12.60 8.25
C GLY A 5 -16.90 -13.88 7.66
N LEU A 6 -16.55 -13.89 6.37
CA LEU A 6 -15.88 -15.03 5.78
C LEU A 6 -14.47 -15.22 6.36
N VAL A 7 -13.74 -14.12 6.60
CA VAL A 7 -12.40 -14.19 7.21
C VAL A 7 -12.48 -14.72 8.64
N ASP A 8 -13.51 -14.32 9.39
CA ASP A 8 -13.72 -14.77 10.78
C ASP A 8 -14.11 -16.27 10.84
N ASP A 9 -14.86 -16.77 9.85
CA ASP A 9 -15.19 -18.20 9.74
C ASP A 9 -13.94 -19.09 9.51
N LEU A 10 -12.89 -18.52 8.92
CA LEU A 10 -11.63 -19.24 8.67
C LEU A 10 -10.69 -19.27 9.89
N ASP A 11 -11.05 -18.65 11.02
CA ASP A 11 -10.20 -18.58 12.21
C ASP A 11 -9.87 -19.97 12.80
N ARG A 12 -10.70 -20.96 12.53
CA ARG A 12 -10.49 -22.33 12.98
C ARG A 12 -9.95 -23.28 11.92
N HIS A 13 -9.71 -22.76 10.71
CA HIS A 13 -9.22 -23.58 9.62
C HIS A 13 -7.70 -23.78 9.72
N PRO A 14 -7.18 -25.02 9.86
CA PRO A 14 -5.79 -25.27 10.22
C PRO A 14 -4.73 -24.56 9.36
N PRO A 15 -4.84 -24.50 8.01
CA PRO A 15 -3.91 -23.75 7.18
C PRO A 15 -3.82 -22.25 7.54
N PHE A 16 -4.93 -21.61 7.88
CA PHE A 16 -4.94 -20.20 8.25
C PHE A 16 -4.43 -19.95 9.65
N VAL A 17 -4.73 -20.85 10.60
CA VAL A 17 -4.10 -20.81 11.94
C VAL A 17 -2.58 -20.86 11.81
N ARG A 18 -2.08 -21.72 10.92
CA ARG A 18 -0.63 -21.81 10.68
C ARG A 18 -0.06 -20.54 10.05
N VAL A 19 -0.77 -19.89 9.13
CA VAL A 19 -0.37 -18.58 8.56
C VAL A 19 -0.29 -17.52 9.65
N ASP A 20 -1.28 -17.47 10.55
CA ASP A 20 -1.31 -16.48 11.64
C ASP A 20 -0.15 -16.69 12.64
N GLU A 21 0.15 -17.95 13.00
CA GLU A 21 1.31 -18.28 13.84
C GLU A 21 2.62 -17.81 13.20
N LEU A 22 2.83 -18.12 11.91
CA LEU A 22 4.03 -17.74 11.19
C LEU A 22 4.14 -16.23 10.99
N ALA A 23 3.03 -15.54 10.73
CA ALA A 23 3.01 -14.08 10.60
C ALA A 23 3.29 -13.35 11.92
N SER A 24 3.02 -14.01 13.06
CA SER A 24 3.31 -13.48 14.39
C SER A 24 4.72 -13.81 14.87
N ASP A 25 5.40 -14.75 14.22
CA ASP A 25 6.75 -15.18 14.57
C ASP A 25 7.80 -14.28 13.93
N ALA A 26 8.45 -13.44 14.73
CA ALA A 26 9.52 -12.55 14.27
C ALA A 26 10.77 -13.32 13.74
N THR A 27 10.86 -14.61 13.96
CA THR A 27 11.97 -15.46 13.49
C THR A 27 11.66 -16.18 12.19
N ALA A 28 10.40 -16.19 11.73
CA ALA A 28 10.01 -16.76 10.45
C ALA A 28 10.66 -15.95 9.31
N GLN A 29 11.37 -16.64 8.42
CA GLN A 29 12.08 -15.98 7.31
C GLN A 29 11.27 -16.10 6.02
N ASP A 30 11.22 -17.29 5.44
CA ASP A 30 10.54 -17.54 4.17
C ASP A 30 9.45 -18.60 4.39
N VAL A 31 8.25 -18.32 3.89
CA VAL A 31 7.09 -19.19 3.98
C VAL A 31 6.43 -19.32 2.63
N ASP A 32 6.39 -20.53 2.08
CA ASP A 32 5.66 -20.82 0.85
C ASP A 32 4.20 -21.17 1.18
N VAL A 33 3.27 -20.41 0.59
CA VAL A 33 1.83 -20.65 0.72
C VAL A 33 1.26 -21.03 -0.64
N HIS A 34 0.78 -22.26 -0.76
CA HIS A 34 0.07 -22.72 -1.95
C HIS A 34 -1.43 -22.53 -1.78
N ALA A 35 -2.01 -21.62 -2.54
CA ALA A 35 -3.44 -21.31 -2.50
C ALA A 35 -3.95 -20.85 -3.87
N ASP A 36 -5.25 -21.02 -4.10
CA ASP A 36 -5.91 -20.43 -5.26
C ASP A 36 -5.87 -18.92 -5.23
N VAL A 37 -5.87 -18.28 -6.41
CA VAL A 37 -5.77 -16.81 -6.55
C VAL A 37 -6.78 -16.06 -5.68
N GLY A 38 -8.01 -16.57 -5.58
CA GLY A 38 -9.05 -15.98 -4.72
C GLY A 38 -8.72 -15.97 -3.23
N MET A 39 -7.78 -16.80 -2.78
CA MET A 39 -7.38 -16.88 -1.37
C MET A 39 -6.25 -15.92 -1.03
N HIS A 40 -5.57 -15.32 -2.00
CA HIS A 40 -4.42 -14.44 -1.75
C HIS A 40 -4.81 -13.20 -0.94
N ALA A 41 -5.94 -12.55 -1.28
CA ALA A 41 -6.40 -11.37 -0.54
C ALA A 41 -6.83 -11.70 0.88
N ILE A 42 -7.47 -12.86 1.09
CA ILE A 42 -7.83 -13.36 2.42
C ILE A 42 -6.56 -13.63 3.22
N THR A 43 -5.57 -14.29 2.64
CA THR A 43 -4.28 -14.58 3.28
C THR A 43 -3.56 -13.28 3.69
N ALA A 44 -3.48 -12.28 2.79
CA ALA A 44 -2.89 -10.99 3.09
C ALA A 44 -3.63 -10.25 4.23
N SER A 45 -4.97 -10.30 4.22
CA SER A 45 -5.81 -9.71 5.27
C SER A 45 -5.54 -10.36 6.62
N ARG A 46 -5.37 -11.67 6.66
CA ARG A 46 -5.05 -12.42 7.89
C ARG A 46 -3.65 -12.12 8.40
N ILE A 47 -2.65 -12.12 7.53
CA ILE A 47 -1.28 -11.73 7.89
C ILE A 47 -1.28 -10.35 8.55
N LYS A 48 -2.00 -9.37 7.98
CA LYS A 48 -2.10 -8.04 8.58
C LYS A 48 -2.77 -8.04 9.95
N ARG A 49 -3.77 -8.89 10.19
CA ARG A 49 -4.41 -9.04 11.51
C ARG A 49 -3.46 -9.61 12.57
N SER A 50 -2.49 -10.41 12.15
CA SER A 50 -1.52 -11.09 13.02
C SER A 50 -0.27 -10.25 13.30
N THR A 51 -0.09 -9.09 12.66
CA THR A 51 1.04 -8.20 12.88
C THR A 51 0.63 -6.73 12.97
N THR A 52 1.34 -5.96 13.78
CA THR A 52 1.22 -4.50 13.86
C THR A 52 2.02 -3.78 12.76
N ASN A 53 2.97 -4.48 12.15
CA ASN A 53 3.80 -3.90 11.09
C ASN A 53 3.00 -3.68 9.80
N PRO A 54 3.32 -2.65 9.01
CA PRO A 54 2.80 -2.54 7.65
C PRO A 54 3.30 -3.72 6.81
N ILE A 55 2.47 -4.19 5.88
CA ILE A 55 2.83 -5.27 4.96
C ILE A 55 2.88 -4.76 3.52
N LEU A 56 3.81 -5.31 2.74
CA LEU A 56 3.92 -5.06 1.30
C LEU A 56 3.45 -6.29 0.54
N VAL A 57 2.43 -6.12 -0.28
CA VAL A 57 1.92 -7.17 -1.18
C VAL A 57 2.39 -6.87 -2.59
N LEU A 58 3.11 -7.81 -3.21
CA LEU A 58 3.61 -7.69 -4.57
C LEU A 58 2.79 -8.54 -5.53
N THR A 59 2.42 -7.93 -6.65
CA THR A 59 1.71 -8.58 -7.76
C THR A 59 2.51 -8.48 -9.05
N ALA A 60 2.20 -9.33 -10.01
CA ALA A 60 2.90 -9.32 -11.30
C ALA A 60 2.58 -8.06 -12.13
N THR A 61 1.34 -7.54 -12.04
CA THR A 61 0.85 -6.43 -12.87
C THR A 61 0.24 -5.30 -12.05
N GLY A 62 0.15 -4.10 -12.64
CA GLY A 62 -0.51 -2.96 -12.00
C GLY A 62 -2.01 -3.20 -11.80
N SER A 63 -2.71 -3.78 -12.79
CA SER A 63 -4.13 -4.16 -12.64
C SER A 63 -4.33 -5.18 -11.53
N GLY A 64 -3.45 -6.19 -11.45
CA GLY A 64 -3.47 -7.15 -10.34
C GLY A 64 -3.25 -6.49 -8.97
N ALA A 65 -2.49 -5.40 -8.90
CA ALA A 65 -2.33 -4.65 -7.66
C ALA A 65 -3.63 -3.90 -7.26
N GLU A 66 -4.32 -3.28 -8.22
CA GLU A 66 -5.60 -2.62 -7.96
C GLU A 66 -6.68 -3.64 -7.54
N ASP A 67 -6.79 -4.77 -8.24
CA ASP A 67 -7.74 -5.84 -7.90
C ASP A 67 -7.44 -6.42 -6.49
N MET A 68 -6.18 -6.66 -6.19
CA MET A 68 -5.75 -7.16 -4.89
C MET A 68 -6.06 -6.17 -3.76
N ALA A 69 -5.78 -4.88 -3.96
CA ALA A 69 -6.07 -3.85 -2.98
C ALA A 69 -7.57 -3.73 -2.71
N ALA A 70 -8.41 -3.79 -3.75
CA ALA A 70 -9.86 -3.78 -3.63
C ALA A 70 -10.35 -5.02 -2.84
N ALA A 71 -9.84 -6.20 -3.18
CA ALA A 71 -10.21 -7.44 -2.51
C ALA A 71 -9.80 -7.45 -1.02
N ILE A 72 -8.60 -6.97 -0.68
CA ILE A 72 -8.16 -6.83 0.71
C ILE A 72 -9.09 -5.87 1.48
N GLY A 73 -9.48 -4.73 0.87
CA GLY A 73 -10.43 -3.79 1.47
C GLY A 73 -11.81 -4.39 1.73
N ASP A 74 -12.29 -5.29 0.87
CA ASP A 74 -13.56 -6.01 1.06
C ASP A 74 -13.51 -7.00 2.22
N PHE A 75 -12.38 -7.71 2.38
CA PHE A 75 -12.18 -8.69 3.46
C PHE A 75 -11.82 -8.03 4.80
N ALA A 76 -11.09 -6.91 4.77
CA ALA A 76 -10.61 -6.21 5.95
C ALA A 76 -10.89 -4.69 5.85
N PRO A 77 -12.16 -4.26 6.02
CA PRO A 77 -12.56 -2.86 5.83
C PRO A 77 -11.95 -1.89 6.84
N ASP A 78 -11.43 -2.40 7.95
CA ASP A 78 -10.75 -1.59 8.99
C ASP A 78 -9.26 -1.37 8.67
N VAL A 79 -8.73 -2.00 7.61
CA VAL A 79 -7.33 -1.94 7.20
C VAL A 79 -7.15 -0.82 6.17
N ASN A 80 -6.16 0.03 6.39
CA ASN A 80 -5.84 1.11 5.47
C ASN A 80 -4.93 0.62 4.34
N VAL A 81 -5.56 0.25 3.22
CA VAL A 81 -4.89 -0.28 2.03
C VAL A 81 -4.55 0.84 1.06
N ALA A 82 -3.34 0.85 0.53
CA ALA A 82 -2.93 1.79 -0.49
C ALA A 82 -2.21 1.07 -1.66
N THR A 83 -2.47 1.51 -2.89
CA THR A 83 -1.75 1.03 -4.07
C THR A 83 -0.57 1.94 -4.39
N PHE A 84 0.57 1.33 -4.76
CA PHE A 84 1.74 2.03 -5.26
C PHE A 84 1.86 1.82 -6.77
N PRO A 85 1.44 2.79 -7.60
CA PRO A 85 1.42 2.63 -9.04
C PRO A 85 2.82 2.67 -9.64
N SER A 86 3.04 1.98 -10.76
CA SER A 86 4.27 2.13 -11.55
C SER A 86 4.25 3.41 -12.38
N TRP A 87 5.43 3.92 -12.72
CA TRP A 87 5.52 4.94 -13.76
C TRP A 87 5.01 4.38 -15.08
N GLU A 88 4.22 5.15 -15.82
CA GLU A 88 3.69 4.78 -17.12
C GLU A 88 4.77 4.82 -18.19
N THR A 89 5.74 5.71 -18.03
CA THR A 89 6.84 5.95 -18.97
C THR A 89 8.06 5.11 -18.65
N LEU A 90 8.86 4.81 -19.68
CA LEU A 90 10.17 4.18 -19.50
C LEU A 90 11.25 5.26 -19.29
N PRO A 91 12.35 4.94 -18.59
CA PRO A 91 13.40 5.93 -18.28
C PRO A 91 14.03 6.63 -19.47
N HIS A 92 13.94 6.05 -20.67
CA HIS A 92 14.49 6.61 -21.91
C HIS A 92 13.43 7.30 -22.79
N GLU A 93 12.16 7.27 -22.40
CA GLU A 93 11.09 8.00 -23.06
C GLU A 93 11.13 9.46 -22.61
N ARG A 94 10.95 10.38 -23.59
CA ARG A 94 10.89 11.82 -23.34
C ARG A 94 9.53 12.29 -22.82
N LEU A 95 8.71 11.36 -22.34
CA LEU A 95 7.40 11.64 -21.79
C LEU A 95 7.49 11.73 -20.26
N SER A 96 6.91 12.77 -19.71
CA SER A 96 6.76 12.87 -18.26
C SER A 96 5.63 11.94 -17.78
N PRO A 97 5.77 11.31 -16.60
CA PRO A 97 4.67 10.60 -15.97
C PRO A 97 3.46 11.50 -15.75
N SER A 98 2.27 10.92 -15.65
CA SER A 98 1.07 11.70 -15.33
C SER A 98 1.17 12.33 -13.95
N PHE A 99 0.58 13.51 -13.77
CA PHE A 99 0.53 14.19 -12.46
C PHE A 99 -0.19 13.35 -11.41
N ASP A 100 -1.17 12.54 -11.81
CA ASP A 100 -1.89 11.63 -10.93
C ASP A 100 -0.94 10.56 -10.36
N THR A 101 -0.19 9.88 -11.22
CA THR A 101 0.78 8.86 -10.78
C THR A 101 1.89 9.47 -9.90
N VAL A 102 2.40 10.66 -10.26
CA VAL A 102 3.37 11.38 -9.42
C VAL A 102 2.78 11.66 -8.04
N GLY A 103 1.57 12.22 -8.01
CA GLY A 103 0.86 12.55 -6.77
C GLY A 103 0.61 11.32 -5.88
N ARG A 104 0.08 10.24 -6.45
CA ARG A 104 -0.19 8.98 -5.72
C ARG A 104 1.09 8.39 -5.13
N ARG A 105 2.17 8.31 -5.90
CA ARG A 105 3.46 7.79 -5.42
C ARG A 105 4.04 8.64 -4.31
N THR A 106 4.11 9.97 -4.53
CA THR A 106 4.66 10.90 -3.54
C THR A 106 3.86 10.89 -2.25
N HIS A 107 2.53 10.94 -2.34
CA HIS A 107 1.66 10.90 -1.19
C HIS A 107 1.83 9.62 -0.37
N LEU A 108 1.88 8.46 -1.02
CA LEU A 108 2.07 7.18 -0.32
C LEU A 108 3.44 7.11 0.38
N LEU A 109 4.51 7.51 -0.30
CA LEU A 109 5.85 7.52 0.29
C LEU A 109 5.92 8.43 1.53
N ARG A 110 5.25 9.58 1.49
CA ARG A 110 5.16 10.46 2.65
C ARG A 110 4.37 9.84 3.79
N ARG A 111 3.26 9.17 3.51
CA ARG A 111 2.49 8.44 4.52
C ARG A 111 3.30 7.34 5.20
N ILE A 112 4.17 6.65 4.43
CA ILE A 112 5.06 5.62 4.99
C ILE A 112 6.13 6.25 5.89
N ALA A 113 6.73 7.37 5.47
CA ALA A 113 7.86 7.98 6.18
C ALA A 113 7.43 8.89 7.34
N HIS A 114 6.26 9.52 7.25
CA HIS A 114 5.79 10.53 8.18
C HIS A 114 4.35 10.28 8.63
N ALA A 115 4.02 9.02 8.92
CA ALA A 115 2.69 8.64 9.37
C ALA A 115 2.26 9.45 10.61
N ASP A 116 1.08 10.06 10.53
CA ASP A 116 0.47 10.79 11.65
C ASP A 116 -1.04 10.45 11.71
N PRO A 117 -1.50 9.76 12.75
CA PRO A 117 -2.91 9.39 12.89
C PRO A 117 -3.84 10.60 13.07
N HIS A 118 -3.31 11.78 13.40
CA HIS A 118 -4.08 13.02 13.58
C HIS A 118 -4.13 13.89 12.31
N ASP A 119 -3.32 13.58 11.30
CA ASP A 119 -3.33 14.28 10.01
C ASP A 119 -4.02 13.42 8.94
N PRO A 120 -5.21 13.82 8.43
CA PRO A 120 -5.93 13.05 7.40
C PRO A 120 -5.13 12.78 6.12
N LEU A 121 -4.12 13.62 5.83
CA LEU A 121 -3.23 13.46 4.68
C LEU A 121 -2.07 12.49 4.94
N LEU A 122 -1.79 12.17 6.20
CA LEU A 122 -0.67 11.34 6.63
C LEU A 122 -1.11 10.11 7.43
N LEU A 123 -2.36 9.70 7.30
CA LEU A 123 -2.86 8.50 7.98
C LEU A 123 -1.94 7.30 7.72
N PRO A 124 -1.60 6.52 8.76
CA PRO A 124 -0.79 5.31 8.61
C PRO A 124 -1.34 4.37 7.55
N VAL A 125 -0.45 3.68 6.86
CA VAL A 125 -0.80 2.66 5.87
C VAL A 125 -0.52 1.29 6.46
N ASP A 126 -1.52 0.43 6.44
CA ASP A 126 -1.41 -0.94 6.94
C ASP A 126 -0.92 -1.91 5.88
N VAL A 127 -1.42 -1.75 4.66
CA VAL A 127 -1.09 -2.59 3.52
C VAL A 127 -0.75 -1.74 2.32
N VAL A 128 0.44 -1.93 1.77
CA VAL A 128 0.84 -1.38 0.47
C VAL A 128 0.75 -2.49 -0.56
N VAL A 129 -0.01 -2.27 -1.62
CA VAL A 129 -0.07 -3.20 -2.76
C VAL A 129 0.62 -2.57 -3.96
N ALA A 130 1.56 -3.28 -4.56
CA ALA A 130 2.35 -2.78 -5.68
C ALA A 130 2.61 -3.88 -6.71
N SER A 131 2.80 -3.49 -7.98
CA SER A 131 3.39 -4.41 -8.94
C SER A 131 4.91 -4.49 -8.74
N VAL A 132 5.51 -5.62 -9.11
CA VAL A 132 6.98 -5.76 -9.10
C VAL A 132 7.63 -4.62 -9.89
N ARG A 133 7.05 -4.23 -11.04
CA ARG A 133 7.53 -3.09 -11.83
C ARG A 133 7.57 -1.79 -11.02
N ALA A 134 6.55 -1.52 -10.21
CA ALA A 134 6.48 -0.29 -9.42
C ALA A 134 7.60 -0.19 -8.37
N VAL A 135 7.93 -1.31 -7.75
CA VAL A 135 8.91 -1.37 -6.64
C VAL A 135 10.34 -1.28 -7.15
N VAL A 136 10.65 -1.86 -8.32
CA VAL A 136 12.01 -1.79 -8.90
C VAL A 136 12.30 -0.46 -9.59
N GLN A 137 11.30 0.40 -9.81
CA GLN A 137 11.51 1.72 -10.38
C GLN A 137 12.13 2.68 -9.36
N PRO A 138 13.09 3.53 -9.79
CA PRO A 138 13.82 4.41 -8.87
C PRO A 138 12.91 5.42 -8.19
N ILE A 139 13.22 5.70 -6.94
CA ILE A 139 12.58 6.70 -6.10
C ILE A 139 13.67 7.66 -5.62
N SER A 140 13.44 8.98 -5.74
CA SER A 140 14.34 9.97 -5.17
C SER A 140 14.07 10.10 -3.66
N SER A 141 15.11 10.06 -2.84
CA SER A 141 15.00 10.28 -1.40
C SER A 141 14.46 11.67 -1.07
N SER A 142 14.79 12.68 -1.89
CA SER A 142 14.31 14.06 -1.70
C SER A 142 12.78 14.18 -1.71
N VAL A 143 12.08 13.30 -2.45
CA VAL A 143 10.60 13.27 -2.48
C VAL A 143 9.99 13.01 -1.10
N VAL A 144 10.68 12.22 -0.29
CA VAL A 144 10.23 11.88 1.07
C VAL A 144 10.57 12.99 2.06
N GLU A 145 11.72 13.62 1.91
CA GLU A 145 12.24 14.65 2.82
C GLU A 145 11.56 16.01 2.66
N THR A 146 11.20 16.37 1.41
CA THR A 146 10.58 17.67 1.11
C THR A 146 9.13 17.74 1.59
N ALA A 147 8.81 18.70 2.45
CA ALA A 147 7.44 18.92 2.90
C ALA A 147 6.56 19.44 1.74
N PRO A 148 5.34 18.91 1.54
CA PRO A 148 4.43 19.43 0.52
C PRO A 148 3.94 20.83 0.91
N VAL A 149 3.75 21.67 -0.09
CA VAL A 149 3.07 22.95 0.10
C VAL A 149 1.61 22.69 0.43
N ARG A 150 1.14 23.20 1.58
CA ARG A 150 -0.27 23.11 1.99
C ARG A 150 -0.95 24.44 1.77
N VAL A 151 -2.01 24.44 1.01
CA VAL A 151 -2.80 25.62 0.70
C VAL A 151 -4.25 25.40 1.16
N ARG A 152 -4.82 26.35 1.87
CA ARG A 152 -6.21 26.35 2.30
C ARG A 152 -6.98 27.48 1.62
N ALA A 153 -8.28 27.33 1.50
CA ALA A 153 -9.13 28.41 1.00
C ALA A 153 -8.98 29.66 1.86
N GLY A 154 -8.61 30.78 1.23
CA GLY A 154 -8.32 32.04 1.91
C GLY A 154 -6.84 32.33 2.18
N ASP A 155 -5.94 31.38 1.96
CA ASP A 155 -4.50 31.61 2.10
C ASP A 155 -3.99 32.51 0.96
N ARG A 156 -3.01 33.36 1.30
CA ARG A 156 -2.22 34.07 0.28
C ARG A 156 -1.02 33.20 -0.07
N VAL A 157 -0.96 32.76 -1.31
CA VAL A 157 0.10 31.91 -1.82
C VAL A 157 1.00 32.69 -2.76
N ASP A 158 2.31 32.65 -2.50
CA ASP A 158 3.31 33.09 -3.47
C ASP A 158 3.57 31.94 -4.45
N LEU A 159 3.05 32.08 -5.68
CA LEU A 159 3.20 31.06 -6.71
C LEU A 159 4.67 30.83 -7.11
N THR A 160 5.54 31.83 -6.93
CA THR A 160 6.96 31.70 -7.25
C THR A 160 7.65 30.78 -6.23
N ALA A 161 7.32 30.90 -4.95
CA ALA A 161 7.83 30.03 -3.88
C ALA A 161 7.29 28.59 -3.94
N CYS A 162 6.23 28.33 -4.71
CA CYS A 162 5.69 26.98 -4.89
C CYS A 162 6.40 26.18 -6.00
N VAL A 163 7.25 26.81 -6.81
CA VAL A 163 7.88 26.21 -8.00
C VAL A 163 9.37 25.89 -7.75
N GLU A 164 9.95 26.41 -6.69
CA GLU A 164 11.31 26.09 -6.23
C GLU A 164 11.33 24.80 -5.38
#